data_ac415e0af0a419ab67006735e9fca03e
#
_entry.id   ac415e0af0a419ab67006735e9fca03e
#
_cell.length_a   1.000
_cell.length_b   1.000
_cell.length_c   1.000
_cell.angle_alpha   90.00
_cell.angle_beta   90.00
_cell.angle_gamma   90.00
#
_symmetry.space_group_name_H-M   'P 1'
#
loop_
_entity.id
_entity.type
_entity.pdbx_description
1 polymer ?
#
loop_
_entity_poly.entity_id
_entity_poly.type
_entity_poly.pdbx_seq_one_letter_code
_entity_poly.pdbx_strand_id
1 'polypeptide(L)'
;MRRTRHRVLVVFRAGPAWGEGPPEDQLDWDAHAEWVDALIEAGTFVMGGPLSDYSGSVTLLEGITAAEAADLVATDPFVRNGVFELDSVRDWTVYVDELTPKEPA
;
A
#
# COMPACT_ATOMS: atom_id res chain seq x y z
N MET A 1 11.41 25.83 9.71
CA MET A 1 10.95 24.59 10.36
C MET A 1 10.39 23.64 9.30
N ARG A 2 10.79 22.40 9.33
CA ARG A 2 10.27 21.42 8.39
C ARG A 2 8.86 21.02 8.79
N ARG A 3 7.98 20.88 7.80
CA ARG A 3 6.64 20.34 8.01
C ARG A 3 6.73 18.82 8.04
N THR A 4 6.15 18.22 9.06
CA THR A 4 6.03 16.76 9.12
C THR A 4 4.72 16.32 8.45
N ARG A 5 4.73 15.14 7.87
CA ARG A 5 3.54 14.49 7.33
C ARG A 5 3.37 13.14 7.99
N HIS A 6 2.13 12.78 8.19
CA HIS A 6 1.78 11.48 8.74
C HIS A 6 1.35 10.55 7.60
N ARG A 7 1.97 9.39 7.55
CA ARG A 7 1.63 8.34 6.58
C ARG A 7 1.44 7.03 7.33
N VAL A 8 0.83 6.07 6.66
CA VAL A 8 0.79 4.69 7.15
C VAL A 8 1.58 3.82 6.18
N LEU A 9 2.57 3.11 6.71
CA LEU A 9 3.40 2.19 5.95
C LEU A 9 2.83 0.79 6.08
N VAL A 10 2.41 0.22 4.96
CA VAL A 10 1.90 -1.15 4.92
C VAL A 10 2.90 -2.01 4.17
N VAL A 11 3.33 -3.09 4.80
CA VAL A 11 4.27 -4.03 4.21
C VAL A 11 3.58 -5.39 4.08
N PHE A 12 3.62 -5.91 2.86
CA PHE A 12 3.13 -7.25 2.55
C PHE A 12 4.30 -8.15 2.20
N ARG A 13 4.15 -9.44 2.46
CA ARG A 13 5.01 -10.46 1.86
C ARG A 13 4.20 -11.27 0.87
N ALA A 14 4.88 -12.01 -0.01
CA ALA A 14 4.21 -12.93 -0.90
C ALA A 14 3.47 -13.97 -0.07
N GLY A 15 2.19 -14.16 -0.36
CA GLY A 15 1.36 -15.12 0.34
C GLY A 15 1.45 -16.52 -0.28
N PRO A 16 0.76 -17.49 0.32
CA PRO A 16 0.81 -18.89 -0.16
C PRO A 16 0.24 -19.07 -1.57
N ALA A 17 -0.60 -18.16 -2.02
CA ALA A 17 -1.18 -18.21 -3.37
C ALA A 17 -0.37 -17.43 -4.40
N TRP A 18 0.73 -16.79 -4.01
CA TRP A 18 1.61 -16.11 -4.96
C TRP A 18 2.23 -17.13 -5.91
N GLY A 19 2.02 -16.94 -7.23
CA GLY A 19 2.66 -17.73 -8.27
C GLY A 19 3.97 -17.09 -8.74
N GLU A 20 4.48 -17.56 -9.86
CA GLU A 20 5.68 -16.99 -10.45
C GLU A 20 5.36 -15.66 -11.14
N GLY A 21 6.33 -14.77 -11.19
CA GLY A 21 6.26 -13.55 -11.98
C GLY A 21 5.72 -12.34 -11.22
N PRO A 22 5.43 -11.28 -11.97
CA PRO A 22 5.02 -10.00 -11.37
C PRO A 22 3.56 -10.03 -10.89
N PRO A 23 3.15 -8.99 -10.12
CA PRO A 23 1.77 -8.91 -9.60
C PRO A 23 0.68 -9.02 -10.65
N GLU A 24 0.89 -8.45 -11.84
CA GLU A 24 -0.11 -8.47 -12.93
C GLU A 24 -0.38 -9.86 -13.50
N ASP A 25 0.49 -10.82 -13.21
CA ASP A 25 0.30 -12.22 -13.64
C ASP A 25 -0.34 -13.08 -12.53
N GLN A 26 -0.62 -12.49 -11.37
CA GLN A 26 -1.17 -13.23 -10.25
C GLN A 26 -2.70 -13.34 -10.35
N LEU A 27 -3.23 -14.36 -9.68
CA LEU A 27 -4.66 -14.54 -9.54
C LEU A 27 -5.28 -13.29 -8.89
N ASP A 28 -6.45 -12.87 -9.38
CA ASP A 28 -7.20 -11.72 -8.86
C ASP A 28 -6.55 -10.35 -9.13
N TRP A 29 -5.62 -10.27 -10.07
CA TRP A 29 -4.99 -9.00 -10.42
C TRP A 29 -6.01 -7.90 -10.75
N ASP A 30 -7.01 -8.20 -11.59
CA ASP A 30 -7.98 -7.18 -12.01
C ASP A 30 -8.77 -6.64 -10.80
N ALA A 31 -9.21 -7.52 -9.92
CA ALA A 31 -9.94 -7.13 -8.72
C ALA A 31 -9.04 -6.32 -7.75
N HIS A 32 -7.78 -6.72 -7.61
CA HIS A 32 -6.81 -5.98 -6.81
C HIS A 32 -6.56 -4.58 -7.40
N ALA A 33 -6.39 -4.49 -8.72
CA ALA A 33 -6.15 -3.21 -9.39
C ALA A 33 -7.35 -2.26 -9.22
N GLU A 34 -8.57 -2.76 -9.32
CA GLU A 34 -9.78 -1.97 -9.07
C GLU A 34 -9.83 -1.48 -7.62
N TRP A 35 -9.44 -2.32 -6.67
CA TRP A 35 -9.37 -1.94 -5.25
C TRP A 35 -8.36 -0.79 -5.04
N VAL A 36 -7.18 -0.88 -5.66
CA VAL A 36 -6.16 0.18 -5.62
C VAL A 36 -6.69 1.46 -6.26
N ASP A 37 -7.31 1.36 -7.43
CA ASP A 37 -7.85 2.52 -8.15
C ASP A 37 -8.88 3.29 -7.30
N ALA A 38 -9.71 2.58 -6.55
CA ALA A 38 -10.68 3.22 -5.65
C ALA A 38 -9.99 4.02 -4.55
N LEU A 39 -8.88 3.53 -4.02
CA LEU A 39 -8.09 4.25 -3.00
C LEU A 39 -7.36 5.46 -3.59
N ILE A 40 -6.89 5.36 -4.82
CA ILE A 40 -6.28 6.49 -5.53
C ILE A 40 -7.33 7.59 -5.70
N GLU A 41 -8.51 7.24 -6.16
CA GLU A 41 -9.61 8.18 -6.37
C GLU A 41 -10.05 8.84 -5.07
N ALA A 42 -10.05 8.10 -3.98
CA ALA A 42 -10.38 8.62 -2.65
C ALA A 42 -9.27 9.50 -2.05
N GLY A 43 -8.09 9.55 -2.65
CA GLY A 43 -6.94 10.31 -2.13
C GLY A 43 -6.22 9.62 -0.98
N THR A 44 -6.49 8.35 -0.75
CA THR A 44 -5.89 7.58 0.35
C THR A 44 -4.56 6.93 -0.03
N PHE A 45 -4.40 6.56 -1.28
CA PHE A 45 -3.20 5.86 -1.78
C PHE A 45 -2.14 6.87 -2.22
N VAL A 46 -0.95 6.83 -1.61
CA VAL A 46 0.15 7.74 -1.94
C VAL A 46 1.07 7.10 -2.99
N MET A 47 1.61 5.95 -2.69
CA MET A 47 2.45 5.18 -3.61
C MET A 47 2.54 3.74 -3.13
N GLY A 48 2.88 2.84 -4.04
CA GLY A 48 3.08 1.44 -3.69
C GLY A 48 3.57 0.64 -4.87
N GLY A 49 4.10 -0.52 -4.59
CA GLY A 49 4.59 -1.43 -5.60
C GLY A 49 5.34 -2.60 -5.00
N PRO A 50 5.61 -3.63 -5.80
CA PRO A 50 6.34 -4.79 -5.34
C PRO A 50 7.82 -4.47 -5.13
N LEU A 51 8.44 -5.17 -4.21
CA LEU A 51 9.90 -5.22 -4.15
C LEU A 51 10.40 -5.92 -5.42
N SER A 52 11.58 -5.51 -5.88
CA SER A 52 12.09 -5.97 -7.19
C SER A 52 12.34 -7.49 -7.27
N ASP A 53 12.50 -8.14 -6.13
CA ASP A 53 12.67 -9.59 -6.05
C ASP A 53 11.33 -10.33 -5.85
N TYR A 54 10.21 -9.61 -5.83
CA TYR A 54 8.85 -10.13 -5.59
C TYR A 54 8.67 -10.84 -4.23
N SER A 55 9.54 -10.56 -3.26
CA SER A 55 9.39 -11.10 -1.91
C SER A 55 8.27 -10.44 -1.12
N GLY A 56 7.84 -9.27 -1.56
CA GLY A 56 6.77 -8.52 -0.90
C GLY A 56 6.42 -7.26 -1.67
N SER A 57 5.62 -6.43 -1.02
CA SER A 57 5.15 -5.17 -1.58
C SER A 57 5.05 -4.14 -0.47
N VAL A 58 5.21 -2.87 -0.82
CA VAL A 58 5.13 -1.76 0.13
C VAL A 58 4.08 -0.78 -0.36
N THR A 59 3.24 -0.30 0.54
CA THR A 59 2.19 0.68 0.23
C THR A 59 2.21 1.79 1.26
N LEU A 60 2.13 3.03 0.79
CA LEU A 60 1.96 4.21 1.64
C LEU A 60 0.54 4.73 1.50
N LEU A 61 -0.12 4.91 2.63
CA LEU A 61 -1.47 5.47 2.70
C LEU A 61 -1.45 6.76 3.52
N GLU A 62 -2.43 7.62 3.31
CA GLU A 62 -2.59 8.84 4.09
C GLU A 62 -4.07 9.09 4.42
N GLY A 63 -4.30 9.97 5.39
CA GLY A 63 -5.66 10.38 5.77
C GLY A 63 -6.40 9.37 6.63
N ILE A 64 -5.75 8.30 7.05
CA ILE A 64 -6.33 7.26 7.90
C ILE A 64 -5.35 6.86 8.98
N THR A 65 -5.83 6.21 10.03
CA THR A 65 -5.00 5.67 11.09
C THR A 65 -4.43 4.30 10.70
N ALA A 66 -3.40 3.84 11.43
CA ALA A 66 -2.87 2.49 11.22
C ALA A 66 -3.94 1.42 11.44
N ALA A 67 -4.81 1.59 12.45
CA ALA A 67 -5.91 0.66 12.70
C ALA A 67 -6.90 0.62 11.53
N GLU A 68 -7.28 1.79 11.00
CA GLU A 68 -8.15 1.87 9.82
C GLU A 68 -7.47 1.26 8.58
N ALA A 69 -6.16 1.48 8.43
CA ALA A 69 -5.40 0.90 7.33
C ALA A 69 -5.38 -0.63 7.40
N ALA A 70 -5.20 -1.20 8.59
CA ALA A 70 -5.22 -2.65 8.77
C ALA A 70 -6.57 -3.25 8.34
N ASP A 71 -7.68 -2.61 8.73
CA ASP A 71 -9.01 -3.05 8.32
C ASP A 71 -9.21 -2.89 6.82
N LEU A 72 -8.72 -1.80 6.25
CA LEU A 72 -8.85 -1.51 4.82
C LEU A 72 -8.11 -2.53 3.97
N VAL A 73 -6.84 -2.82 4.27
CA VAL A 73 -6.04 -3.74 3.46
C VAL A 73 -6.53 -5.19 3.57
N ALA A 74 -7.24 -5.54 4.66
CA ALA A 74 -7.87 -6.84 4.78
C ALA A 74 -8.97 -7.05 3.72
N THR A 75 -9.47 -5.99 3.10
CA THR A 75 -10.48 -6.07 2.04
C THR A 75 -9.86 -6.21 0.63
N ASP A 76 -8.55 -6.05 0.50
CA ASP A 76 -7.86 -6.23 -0.78
C ASP A 76 -8.04 -7.68 -1.25
N PRO A 77 -8.51 -7.92 -2.49
CA PRO A 77 -8.64 -9.27 -3.02
C PRO A 77 -7.35 -10.08 -2.96
N PHE A 78 -6.18 -9.46 -3.12
CA PHE A 78 -4.90 -10.13 -2.97
C PHE A 78 -4.68 -10.64 -1.54
N VAL A 79 -5.08 -9.87 -0.54
CA VAL A 79 -4.97 -10.28 0.87
C VAL A 79 -6.00 -11.36 1.18
N ARG A 80 -7.25 -11.17 0.75
CA ARG A 80 -8.34 -12.11 1.03
C ARG A 80 -8.07 -13.50 0.45
N ASN A 81 -7.40 -13.56 -0.69
CA ASN A 81 -7.18 -14.81 -1.42
C ASN A 81 -5.75 -15.35 -1.30
N GLY A 82 -4.96 -14.78 -0.40
CA GLY A 82 -3.64 -15.31 -0.05
C GLY A 82 -2.53 -15.02 -1.05
N VAL A 83 -2.75 -14.11 -1.99
CA VAL A 83 -1.69 -13.66 -2.92
C VAL A 83 -0.70 -12.79 -2.17
N PHE A 84 -1.19 -11.85 -1.35
CA PHE A 84 -0.39 -11.12 -0.37
C PHE A 84 -0.71 -11.60 1.03
N GLU A 85 0.29 -11.56 1.90
CA GLU A 85 0.12 -11.76 3.32
C GLU A 85 0.60 -10.50 4.03
N LEU A 86 -0.22 -9.97 4.93
CA LEU A 86 0.14 -8.75 5.66
C LEU A 86 1.29 -9.03 6.61
N ASP A 87 2.36 -8.25 6.50
CA ASP A 87 3.51 -8.33 7.39
C ASP A 87 3.43 -7.28 8.49
N SER A 88 3.18 -6.02 8.12
CA SER A 88 3.07 -4.96 9.12
C SER A 88 2.27 -3.77 8.62
N VAL A 89 1.65 -3.06 9.58
CA VAL A 89 1.01 -1.76 9.37
C VAL A 89 1.54 -0.84 10.45
N ARG A 90 2.20 0.25 10.05
CA ARG A 90 2.87 1.14 11.00
C ARG A 90 2.61 2.60 10.66
N ASP A 91 2.41 3.40 11.69
CA ASP A 91 2.43 4.85 11.53
C ASP A 91 3.84 5.32 11.20
N TRP A 92 3.95 6.22 10.23
CA TRP A 92 5.22 6.78 9.81
C TRP A 92 5.15 8.31 9.79
N THR A 93 5.94 8.94 10.62
CA THR A 93 6.08 10.39 10.61
C THR A 93 7.17 10.75 9.62
N VAL A 94 6.77 11.30 8.48
CA VAL A 94 7.69 11.67 7.41
C VAL A 94 8.23 13.06 7.65
N TYR A 95 9.53 13.17 7.81
CA TYR A 95 10.21 14.45 8.04
C TYR A 95 10.63 15.11 6.73
N VAL A 96 11.02 14.31 5.76
CA VAL A 96 11.51 14.81 4.47
C VAL A 96 10.69 14.16 3.37
N ASP A 97 9.99 14.97 2.59
CA ASP A 97 9.18 14.52 1.47
C ASP A 97 9.37 15.52 0.32
N GLU A 98 10.26 15.16 -0.60
CA GLU A 98 10.55 16.00 -1.78
C GLU A 98 9.65 15.67 -2.97
N LEU A 99 8.79 14.62 -2.84
CA LEU A 99 7.87 14.22 -3.90
C LEU A 99 6.53 14.93 -3.82
N THR A 100 6.06 15.23 -2.59
CA THR A 100 4.81 15.94 -2.42
C THR A 100 5.00 17.42 -2.76
N PRO A 101 4.12 18.00 -3.61
CA PRO A 101 4.21 19.42 -3.93
C PRO A 101 4.16 20.29 -2.68
N LYS A 102 5.00 21.34 -2.66
CA LYS A 102 4.99 22.30 -1.56
C LYS A 102 3.77 23.19 -1.68
N GLU A 103 3.20 23.54 -0.53
CA GLU A 103 2.10 24.48 -0.51
C GLU A 103 2.56 25.86 -0.95
N PRO A 104 1.70 26.61 -1.65
CA PRO A 104 2.01 28.00 -1.98
C PRO A 104 2.31 28.81 -0.73
N ALA A 105 3.23 29.74 -0.85
CA ALA A 105 3.57 30.66 0.24
C ALA A 105 2.40 31.59 0.57
#